data_c96b8870920789e51189450236c82cad
#
_entry.id   c96b8870920789e51189450236c82cad
#
_cell.length_a   1.000
_cell.length_b   1.000
_cell.length_c   1.000
_cell.angle_alpha   90.00
_cell.angle_beta   90.00
_cell.angle_gamma   90.00
#
_symmetry.space_group_name_H-M   'P 1'
#
loop_
_entity.id
_entity.type
_entity.pdbx_description
1 polymer ?
#
loop_
_entity_poly.entity_id
_entity_poly.type
_entity_poly.pdbx_seq_one_letter_code
_entity_poly.pdbx_strand_id
1 'polypeptide(L)'
;SNYGASLHKKSMRGWMWHGGSPKEDIEDNLRVLRERSRDAYMGVPLATGAIKTMRTNVVCGGLTPTPQIDNAFLGISDEEAQKINEQIAREFALWANKPTCDADRIDNFYMLQQLAFTGFLLNGDSWAVLQNKKTPGVPYDLRVRIIEADRICSPAFMDILSPTDINEHHVEKIVQGVETDADGMVIAYWVCDRHPLASTSVTGLTASHWTRVEAYGKKTGRQNVLCLMQRERAGQLRGVPLLAPVLESLKPVSYTHLR
;
A
#
# COMPACT_ATOMS: atom_id res chain seq x y z
N SER A 1 18.00 -38.40 4.03
CA SER A 1 18.34 -36.95 3.99
C SER A 1 17.16 -36.16 4.50
N ASN A 2 17.30 -35.43 5.61
CA ASN A 2 16.23 -34.67 6.25
C ASN A 2 16.11 -33.25 5.64
N TYR A 3 16.55 -33.06 4.40
CA TYR A 3 16.66 -31.75 3.76
C TYR A 3 17.40 -30.75 4.68
N GLY A 4 16.77 -29.66 5.10
CA GLY A 4 17.30 -28.70 6.06
C GLY A 4 16.87 -28.93 7.51
N ALA A 5 16.05 -29.95 7.80
CA ALA A 5 15.42 -30.15 9.11
C ALA A 5 16.30 -30.92 10.13
N SER A 6 17.57 -31.20 9.83
CA SER A 6 18.45 -31.94 10.73
C SER A 6 18.96 -31.04 11.87
N LEU A 7 18.73 -31.45 13.11
CA LEU A 7 19.25 -30.78 14.31
C LEU A 7 20.73 -31.07 14.58
N HIS A 8 21.26 -32.16 13.97
CA HIS A 8 22.61 -32.67 14.23
C HIS A 8 23.65 -32.26 13.20
N LYS A 9 23.24 -31.75 12.04
CA LYS A 9 24.19 -31.29 11.03
C LYS A 9 24.99 -30.09 11.54
N LYS A 10 26.30 -30.12 11.35
CA LYS A 10 27.23 -29.08 11.79
C LYS A 10 26.84 -27.68 11.24
N SER A 11 26.37 -27.65 9.96
CA SER A 11 25.89 -26.44 9.28
C SER A 11 24.56 -25.89 9.81
N MET A 12 23.79 -26.67 10.58
CA MET A 12 22.51 -26.28 11.16
C MET A 12 22.58 -26.07 12.68
N ARG A 13 23.78 -26.26 13.28
CA ARG A 13 23.96 -26.09 14.70
C ARG A 13 23.78 -24.62 15.10
N GLY A 14 22.94 -24.38 16.09
CA GLY A 14 22.64 -23.02 16.56
C GLY A 14 21.55 -22.29 15.77
N TRP A 15 21.01 -22.90 14.71
CA TRP A 15 19.84 -22.33 14.05
C TRP A 15 18.59 -22.57 14.91
N MET A 16 18.15 -21.52 15.56
CA MET A 16 16.88 -21.50 16.29
C MET A 16 15.76 -21.18 15.29
N TRP A 17 14.73 -22.00 15.27
CA TRP A 17 13.56 -21.76 14.43
C TRP A 17 12.38 -21.34 15.29
N HIS A 18 11.58 -20.42 14.76
CA HIS A 18 10.33 -19.99 15.34
C HIS A 18 9.23 -20.23 14.30
N GLY A 19 8.14 -20.84 14.70
CA GLY A 19 6.95 -20.99 13.90
C GLY A 19 5.91 -20.03 14.42
N GLY A 20 5.52 -19.05 13.58
CA GLY A 20 4.48 -18.08 13.91
C GLY A 20 3.48 -17.93 12.78
N SER A 21 2.35 -17.31 13.05
CA SER A 21 1.41 -16.84 12.04
C SER A 21 2.00 -15.66 11.27
N PRO A 22 1.43 -15.26 10.11
CA PRO A 22 1.83 -14.04 9.42
C PRO A 22 1.81 -12.80 10.32
N LYS A 23 0.94 -12.78 11.33
CA LYS A 23 0.85 -11.68 12.29
C LYS A 23 2.15 -11.56 13.11
N GLU A 24 2.58 -12.64 13.76
CA GLU A 24 3.78 -12.62 14.62
C GLU A 24 5.06 -12.47 13.81
N ASP A 25 5.16 -13.16 12.66
CA ASP A 25 6.39 -13.15 11.87
C ASP A 25 6.60 -11.86 11.08
N ILE A 26 5.51 -11.21 10.63
CA ILE A 26 5.56 -10.05 9.74
C ILE A 26 4.97 -8.82 10.41
N GLU A 27 3.69 -8.87 10.78
CA GLU A 27 2.91 -7.66 11.08
C GLU A 27 3.34 -6.97 12.37
N ASP A 28 3.73 -7.72 13.39
CA ASP A 28 4.23 -7.17 14.67
C ASP A 28 5.61 -6.49 14.52
N ASN A 29 6.39 -6.88 13.50
CA ASN A 29 7.71 -6.30 13.22
C ASN A 29 7.68 -5.19 12.16
N LEU A 30 6.53 -4.97 11.54
CA LEU A 30 6.41 -4.18 10.31
C LEU A 30 6.84 -2.73 10.46
N ARG A 31 6.53 -2.11 11.59
CA ARG A 31 6.93 -0.75 11.89
C ARG A 31 8.45 -0.58 11.81
N VAL A 32 9.19 -1.42 12.53
CA VAL A 32 10.66 -1.36 12.56
C VAL A 32 11.26 -1.64 11.19
N LEU A 33 10.70 -2.60 10.46
CA LEU A 33 11.15 -2.93 9.10
C LEU A 33 10.97 -1.75 8.14
N ARG A 34 9.85 -1.06 8.20
CA ARG A 34 9.57 0.13 7.36
C ARG A 34 10.48 1.30 7.70
N GLU A 35 10.64 1.61 8.99
CA GLU A 35 11.53 2.68 9.45
C GLU A 35 12.95 2.43 8.96
N ARG A 36 13.49 1.21 9.14
CA ARG A 36 14.83 0.83 8.67
C ARG A 36 14.95 0.81 7.15
N SER A 37 13.92 0.37 6.43
CA SER A 37 13.90 0.39 4.97
C SER A 37 13.99 1.81 4.43
N ARG A 38 13.23 2.75 5.01
CA ARG A 38 13.30 4.17 4.63
C ARG A 38 14.63 4.82 5.00
N ASP A 39 15.16 4.50 6.17
CA ASP A 39 16.49 4.99 6.59
C ASP A 39 17.59 4.49 5.64
N ALA A 40 17.57 3.20 5.29
CA ALA A 40 18.49 2.64 4.30
C ALA A 40 18.33 3.30 2.92
N TYR A 41 17.10 3.57 2.47
CA TYR A 41 16.85 4.27 1.21
C TYR A 41 17.39 5.71 1.23
N MET A 42 17.32 6.42 2.35
CA MET A 42 17.83 7.79 2.46
C MET A 42 19.35 7.84 2.65
N GLY A 43 19.92 6.89 3.36
CA GLY A 43 21.31 6.92 3.81
C GLY A 43 22.29 6.02 3.04
N VAL A 44 21.81 5.01 2.30
CA VAL A 44 22.65 4.03 1.61
C VAL A 44 22.48 4.13 0.10
N PRO A 45 23.47 4.65 -0.66
CA PRO A 45 23.38 4.86 -2.11
C PRO A 45 22.99 3.60 -2.90
N LEU A 46 23.45 2.42 -2.48
CA LEU A 46 23.13 1.15 -3.10
C LEU A 46 21.61 0.83 -2.98
N ALA A 47 21.04 1.04 -1.80
CA ALA A 47 19.61 0.85 -1.57
C ALA A 47 18.77 1.84 -2.39
N THR A 48 19.18 3.12 -2.39
CA THR A 48 18.54 4.16 -3.20
C THR A 48 18.59 3.83 -4.69
N GLY A 49 19.75 3.38 -5.17
CA GLY A 49 19.95 3.00 -6.57
C GLY A 49 19.06 1.83 -6.96
N ALA A 50 19.01 0.77 -6.15
CA ALA A 50 18.18 -0.41 -6.39
C ALA A 50 16.70 -0.04 -6.51
N ILE A 51 16.15 0.70 -5.54
CA ILE A 51 14.74 1.13 -5.53
C ILE A 51 14.41 2.01 -6.75
N LYS A 52 15.26 2.99 -7.06
CA LYS A 52 15.05 3.89 -8.22
C LYS A 52 15.12 3.12 -9.54
N THR A 53 16.05 2.18 -9.67
CA THR A 53 16.19 1.34 -10.87
C THR A 53 14.94 0.47 -11.06
N MET A 54 14.45 -0.18 -10.00
CA MET A 54 13.24 -0.98 -10.09
C MET A 54 12.03 -0.12 -10.47
N ARG A 55 11.86 1.04 -9.84
CA ARG A 55 10.79 1.98 -10.22
C ARG A 55 10.86 2.37 -11.68
N THR A 56 12.05 2.71 -12.17
CA THR A 56 12.25 3.12 -13.56
C THR A 56 11.98 1.98 -14.53
N ASN A 57 12.39 0.75 -14.21
CA ASN A 57 12.22 -0.40 -15.10
C ASN A 57 10.77 -0.91 -15.14
N VAL A 58 10.02 -0.78 -14.04
CA VAL A 58 8.65 -1.31 -13.96
C VAL A 58 7.61 -0.26 -14.36
N VAL A 59 7.71 0.95 -13.82
CA VAL A 59 6.70 1.99 -14.05
C VAL A 59 7.12 2.95 -15.16
N CYS A 60 8.43 3.19 -15.32
CA CYS A 60 8.98 4.14 -16.28
C CYS A 60 8.30 5.52 -16.17
N GLY A 61 7.73 6.01 -17.27
CA GLY A 61 6.96 7.24 -17.33
C GLY A 61 5.48 7.10 -16.90
N GLY A 62 5.09 5.92 -16.48
CA GLY A 62 3.71 5.57 -16.12
C GLY A 62 3.07 4.58 -17.10
N LEU A 63 2.20 3.73 -16.56
CA LEU A 63 1.47 2.72 -17.34
C LEU A 63 0.20 3.33 -17.92
N THR A 64 -0.03 3.09 -19.20
CA THR A 64 -1.21 3.54 -19.95
C THR A 64 -2.09 2.34 -20.29
N PRO A 65 -3.41 2.40 -20.14
CA PRO A 65 -4.29 1.33 -20.56
C PRO A 65 -4.33 1.23 -22.09
N THR A 66 -4.37 0.03 -22.60
CA THR A 66 -4.70 -0.29 -23.97
C THR A 66 -6.08 -0.94 -23.99
N PRO A 67 -7.16 -0.19 -24.21
CA PRO A 67 -8.51 -0.74 -24.22
C PRO A 67 -8.67 -1.77 -25.32
N GLN A 68 -9.27 -2.91 -25.00
CA GLN A 68 -9.62 -3.99 -25.94
C GLN A 68 -11.00 -4.51 -25.56
N ILE A 69 -12.02 -4.01 -26.24
CA ILE A 69 -13.40 -4.46 -26.04
C ILE A 69 -13.62 -5.74 -26.82
N ASP A 70 -14.22 -6.73 -26.17
CA ASP A 70 -14.70 -7.95 -26.82
C ASP A 70 -15.98 -7.64 -27.64
N ASN A 71 -15.79 -7.36 -28.93
CA ASN A 71 -16.86 -7.01 -29.85
C ASN A 71 -17.80 -8.20 -30.10
N ALA A 72 -17.31 -9.41 -30.12
CA ALA A 72 -18.12 -10.62 -30.30
C ALA A 72 -19.10 -10.81 -29.13
N PHE A 73 -18.62 -10.64 -27.90
CA PHE A 73 -19.46 -10.71 -26.69
C PHE A 73 -20.53 -9.62 -26.64
N LEU A 74 -20.19 -8.41 -27.08
CA LEU A 74 -21.11 -7.28 -27.08
C LEU A 74 -22.05 -7.24 -28.30
N GLY A 75 -21.80 -8.06 -29.32
CA GLY A 75 -22.59 -8.07 -30.56
C GLY A 75 -22.44 -6.79 -31.38
N ILE A 76 -21.29 -6.13 -31.32
CA ILE A 76 -20.99 -4.89 -32.08
C ILE A 76 -19.97 -5.18 -33.19
N SER A 77 -19.88 -4.29 -34.17
CA SER A 77 -18.87 -4.40 -35.25
C SER A 77 -17.45 -4.06 -34.76
N ASP A 78 -16.43 -4.53 -35.49
CA ASP A 78 -15.03 -4.19 -35.24
C ASP A 78 -14.79 -2.67 -35.26
N GLU A 79 -15.46 -1.97 -36.20
CA GLU A 79 -15.35 -0.51 -36.34
C GLU A 79 -15.93 0.23 -35.13
N GLU A 80 -17.04 -0.24 -34.58
CA GLU A 80 -17.67 0.33 -33.38
C GLU A 80 -16.78 0.07 -32.14
N ALA A 81 -16.27 -1.15 -31.99
CA ALA A 81 -15.36 -1.49 -30.91
C ALA A 81 -14.07 -0.64 -30.94
N GLN A 82 -13.50 -0.42 -32.12
CA GLN A 82 -12.35 0.46 -32.29
C GLN A 82 -12.65 1.90 -31.88
N LYS A 83 -13.76 2.48 -32.29
CA LYS A 83 -14.18 3.84 -31.89
C LYS A 83 -14.33 3.97 -30.40
N ILE A 84 -14.92 2.96 -29.73
CA ILE A 84 -15.07 2.95 -28.27
C ILE A 84 -13.71 2.84 -27.60
N ASN A 85 -12.81 1.97 -28.08
CA ASN A 85 -11.46 1.83 -27.53
C ASN A 85 -10.67 3.14 -27.65
N GLU A 86 -10.73 3.83 -28.77
CA GLU A 86 -10.10 5.14 -28.98
C GLU A 86 -10.71 6.20 -28.06
N GLN A 87 -12.02 6.19 -27.86
CA GLN A 87 -12.68 7.10 -26.91
C GLN A 87 -12.21 6.86 -25.48
N ILE A 88 -12.17 5.62 -25.02
CA ILE A 88 -11.72 5.27 -23.68
C ILE A 88 -10.26 5.73 -23.47
N ALA A 89 -9.37 5.46 -24.43
CA ALA A 89 -7.99 5.88 -24.36
C ALA A 89 -7.85 7.40 -24.27
N ARG A 90 -8.60 8.15 -25.05
CA ARG A 90 -8.62 9.61 -25.05
C ARG A 90 -9.14 10.19 -23.73
N GLU A 91 -10.28 9.69 -23.25
CA GLU A 91 -10.89 10.16 -22.00
C GLU A 91 -9.98 9.85 -20.81
N PHE A 92 -9.36 8.66 -20.79
CA PHE A 92 -8.37 8.32 -19.78
C PHE A 92 -7.18 9.27 -19.80
N ALA A 93 -6.62 9.57 -20.98
CA ALA A 93 -5.51 10.50 -21.11
C ALA A 93 -5.85 11.91 -20.64
N LEU A 94 -7.07 12.40 -20.94
CA LEU A 94 -7.54 13.69 -20.46
C LEU A 94 -7.63 13.78 -18.94
N TRP A 95 -8.04 12.70 -18.29
CA TRP A 95 -8.07 12.60 -16.83
C TRP A 95 -6.68 12.40 -16.24
N ALA A 96 -5.89 11.47 -16.78
CA ALA A 96 -4.61 11.03 -16.20
C ALA A 96 -3.48 12.07 -16.29
N ASN A 97 -3.48 12.90 -17.35
CA ASN A 97 -2.42 13.88 -17.57
C ASN A 97 -2.52 15.13 -16.68
N LYS A 98 -3.62 15.32 -15.97
CA LYS A 98 -3.85 16.52 -15.15
C LYS A 98 -3.76 16.22 -13.67
N PRO A 99 -3.21 17.15 -12.85
CA PRO A 99 -3.18 17.00 -11.38
C PRO A 99 -4.58 16.92 -10.74
N THR A 100 -5.63 17.17 -11.51
CA THR A 100 -7.01 17.05 -11.00
C THR A 100 -7.43 15.61 -10.76
N CYS A 101 -6.70 14.61 -11.24
CA CYS A 101 -6.92 13.20 -10.89
C CYS A 101 -6.41 12.87 -9.48
N ASP A 102 -5.45 13.65 -8.97
CA ASP A 102 -4.96 13.55 -7.61
C ASP A 102 -5.89 14.29 -6.63
N ALA A 103 -6.22 13.66 -5.51
CA ALA A 103 -7.01 14.27 -4.45
C ALA A 103 -6.30 15.46 -3.80
N ASP A 104 -4.97 15.44 -3.75
CA ASP A 104 -4.12 16.50 -3.22
C ASP A 104 -3.71 17.53 -4.29
N ARG A 105 -4.04 17.28 -5.55
CA ARG A 105 -3.78 18.15 -6.73
C ARG A 105 -2.32 18.50 -6.97
N ILE A 106 -1.42 17.59 -6.65
CA ILE A 106 0.03 17.76 -6.80
C ILE A 106 0.51 17.05 -8.06
N ASP A 107 0.15 15.77 -8.18
CA ASP A 107 0.68 14.87 -9.18
C ASP A 107 -0.35 14.50 -10.26
N ASN A 108 0.11 14.18 -11.46
CA ASN A 108 -0.71 13.50 -12.44
C ASN A 108 -0.76 11.98 -12.14
N PHE A 109 -1.62 11.25 -12.84
CA PHE A 109 -1.80 9.83 -12.56
C PHE A 109 -0.54 8.98 -12.75
N TYR A 110 0.32 9.35 -13.68
CA TYR A 110 1.58 8.63 -13.93
C TYR A 110 2.59 8.82 -12.80
N MET A 111 2.64 10.03 -12.23
CA MET A 111 3.46 10.31 -11.03
C MET A 111 2.90 9.60 -9.80
N LEU A 112 1.56 9.52 -9.66
CA LEU A 112 0.91 8.73 -8.60
C LEU A 112 1.26 7.24 -8.70
N GLN A 113 1.35 6.67 -9.91
CA GLN A 113 1.82 5.28 -10.10
C GLN A 113 3.26 5.09 -9.62
N GLN A 114 4.15 6.03 -9.96
CA GLN A 114 5.54 5.98 -9.48
C GLN A 114 5.62 6.10 -7.95
N LEU A 115 4.81 6.98 -7.37
CA LEU A 115 4.72 7.16 -5.92
C LEU A 115 4.20 5.88 -5.24
N ALA A 116 3.12 5.30 -5.75
CA ALA A 116 2.55 4.06 -5.26
C ALA A 116 3.55 2.90 -5.32
N PHE A 117 4.25 2.74 -6.44
CA PHE A 117 5.23 1.68 -6.61
C PHE A 117 6.45 1.88 -5.69
N THR A 118 6.92 3.11 -5.52
CA THR A 118 7.99 3.43 -4.56
C THR A 118 7.55 3.11 -3.13
N GLY A 119 6.32 3.48 -2.75
CA GLY A 119 5.73 3.13 -1.46
C GLY A 119 5.68 1.63 -1.22
N PHE A 120 5.26 0.86 -2.21
CA PHE A 120 5.26 -0.61 -2.18
C PHE A 120 6.67 -1.18 -1.93
N LEU A 121 7.68 -0.73 -2.66
CA LEU A 121 9.05 -1.22 -2.49
C LEU A 121 9.63 -0.89 -1.10
N LEU A 122 9.37 0.32 -0.61
CA LEU A 122 9.94 0.81 0.66
C LEU A 122 9.20 0.29 1.89
N ASN A 123 7.89 0.18 1.81
CA ASN A 123 7.06 -0.13 2.98
C ASN A 123 6.44 -1.53 2.94
N GLY A 124 6.56 -2.23 1.80
CA GLY A 124 5.95 -3.54 1.56
C GLY A 124 4.53 -3.46 1.00
N ASP A 125 3.82 -2.39 1.29
CA ASP A 125 2.52 -2.09 0.72
C ASP A 125 2.35 -0.60 0.41
N SER A 126 1.46 -0.30 -0.52
CA SER A 126 1.05 1.05 -0.88
C SER A 126 -0.46 1.09 -1.08
N TRP A 127 -1.08 2.18 -0.70
CA TRP A 127 -2.53 2.31 -0.61
C TRP A 127 -3.03 3.50 -1.40
N ALA A 128 -4.13 3.30 -2.12
CA ALA A 128 -4.81 4.36 -2.82
C ALA A 128 -6.30 4.37 -2.45
N VAL A 129 -6.79 5.49 -1.97
CA VAL A 129 -8.21 5.70 -1.70
C VAL A 129 -8.84 6.40 -2.91
N LEU A 130 -9.89 5.80 -3.44
CA LEU A 130 -10.67 6.35 -4.55
C LEU A 130 -11.78 7.24 -4.00
N GLN A 131 -11.86 8.46 -4.51
CA GLN A 131 -12.83 9.46 -4.07
C GLN A 131 -13.56 10.03 -5.28
N ASN A 132 -14.84 10.28 -5.14
CA ASN A 132 -15.62 11.06 -6.11
C ASN A 132 -15.84 12.46 -5.55
N LYS A 133 -15.28 13.47 -6.22
CA LYS A 133 -15.39 14.86 -5.79
C LYS A 133 -15.70 15.77 -6.98
N LYS A 134 -16.92 16.27 -7.03
CA LYS A 134 -17.30 17.30 -8.00
C LYS A 134 -16.50 18.58 -7.77
N THR A 135 -15.96 19.12 -8.85
CA THR A 135 -15.19 20.36 -8.81
C THR A 135 -15.58 21.19 -10.04
N PRO A 136 -15.96 22.46 -9.88
CA PRO A 136 -16.28 23.34 -11.01
C PRO A 136 -15.14 23.38 -12.02
N GLY A 137 -15.48 23.28 -13.32
CA GLY A 137 -14.52 23.31 -14.41
C GLY A 137 -13.68 22.03 -14.61
N VAL A 138 -13.92 20.97 -13.82
CA VAL A 138 -13.25 19.68 -13.97
C VAL A 138 -14.28 18.63 -14.41
N PRO A 139 -14.10 18.02 -15.61
CA PRO A 139 -15.10 17.12 -16.18
C PRO A 139 -15.19 15.76 -15.49
N TYR A 140 -14.12 15.34 -14.78
CA TYR A 140 -14.04 14.03 -14.11
C TYR A 140 -14.06 14.20 -12.60
N ASP A 141 -14.91 13.42 -11.93
CA ASP A 141 -15.07 13.47 -10.47
C ASP A 141 -14.11 12.53 -9.73
N LEU A 142 -13.58 11.53 -10.43
CA LEU A 142 -12.67 10.54 -9.83
C LEU A 142 -11.35 11.20 -9.39
N ARG A 143 -11.00 10.95 -8.13
CA ARG A 143 -9.74 11.35 -7.51
C ARG A 143 -9.08 10.14 -6.89
N VAL A 144 -7.77 10.07 -7.01
CA VAL A 144 -6.93 9.06 -6.36
C VAL A 144 -6.12 9.75 -5.27
N ARG A 145 -6.14 9.22 -4.07
CA ARG A 145 -5.28 9.68 -2.98
C ARG A 145 -4.35 8.56 -2.56
N ILE A 146 -3.06 8.74 -2.72
CA ILE A 146 -2.07 7.80 -2.18
C ILE A 146 -1.94 8.04 -0.68
N ILE A 147 -2.03 6.96 0.09
CA ILE A 147 -1.91 6.97 1.54
C ILE A 147 -0.62 6.27 1.92
N GLU A 148 0.19 6.91 2.76
CA GLU A 148 1.39 6.31 3.32
C GLU A 148 1.03 5.05 4.14
N ALA A 149 1.82 3.99 3.98
CA ALA A 149 1.55 2.68 4.58
C ALA A 149 1.35 2.73 6.10
N ASP A 150 2.08 3.61 6.81
CA ASP A 150 1.99 3.76 8.26
C ASP A 150 0.69 4.45 8.72
N ARG A 151 0.02 5.17 7.82
CA ARG A 151 -1.29 5.77 8.10
C ARG A 151 -2.45 4.76 8.03
N ILE A 152 -2.23 3.60 7.41
CA ILE A 152 -3.12 2.46 7.54
C ILE A 152 -2.69 1.71 8.79
N CYS A 153 -3.31 2.04 9.92
CA CYS A 153 -2.96 1.51 11.23
C CYS A 153 -4.19 1.39 12.11
N SER A 154 -4.14 0.44 13.04
CA SER A 154 -5.20 0.30 14.03
C SER A 154 -5.26 1.53 14.92
N PRO A 155 -6.44 1.98 15.33
CA PRO A 155 -6.57 3.06 16.30
C PRO A 155 -5.75 2.74 17.54
N ALA A 156 -4.82 3.64 17.91
CA ALA A 156 -3.81 3.40 18.94
C ALA A 156 -4.42 3.33 20.36
N PHE A 157 -5.59 3.90 20.54
CA PHE A 157 -6.26 3.99 21.83
C PHE A 157 -7.70 3.47 21.70
N MET A 158 -7.82 2.16 21.73
CA MET A 158 -9.13 1.50 21.84
C MET A 158 -9.87 1.92 23.12
N ASP A 159 -9.15 2.42 24.12
CA ASP A 159 -9.72 2.95 25.38
C ASP A 159 -10.57 4.23 25.16
N ILE A 160 -10.47 4.87 24.01
CA ILE A 160 -11.25 6.07 23.67
C ILE A 160 -12.51 5.71 22.84
N LEU A 161 -12.54 4.51 22.26
CA LEU A 161 -13.75 4.04 21.60
C LEU A 161 -14.80 3.69 22.67
N SER A 162 -16.02 4.15 22.45
CA SER A 162 -17.12 3.74 23.34
C SER A 162 -17.31 2.22 23.27
N PRO A 163 -17.86 1.56 24.30
CA PRO A 163 -18.21 0.15 24.23
C PRO A 163 -19.09 -0.20 23.01
N THR A 164 -19.89 0.74 22.55
CA THR A 164 -20.71 0.62 21.35
C THR A 164 -19.85 0.55 20.09
N ASP A 165 -18.84 1.44 19.96
CA ASP A 165 -17.94 1.46 18.82
C ASP A 165 -17.09 0.17 18.74
N ILE A 166 -16.66 -0.34 19.89
CA ILE A 166 -15.93 -1.61 19.98
C ILE A 166 -16.79 -2.78 19.49
N ASN A 167 -18.04 -2.84 19.92
CA ASN A 167 -18.96 -3.92 19.56
C ASN A 167 -19.43 -3.82 18.09
N GLU A 168 -19.67 -2.61 17.59
CA GLU A 168 -20.08 -2.40 16.19
C GLU A 168 -18.97 -2.74 15.19
N HIS A 169 -17.71 -2.49 15.55
CA HIS A 169 -16.58 -2.63 14.61
C HIS A 169 -15.72 -3.87 14.83
N HIS A 170 -16.10 -4.75 15.76
CA HIS A 170 -15.36 -6.00 16.03
C HIS A 170 -13.83 -5.77 16.09
N VAL A 171 -13.42 -4.91 17.01
CA VAL A 171 -12.05 -4.37 17.11
C VAL A 171 -10.98 -5.46 17.21
N GLU A 172 -11.33 -6.63 17.75
CA GLU A 172 -10.47 -7.82 17.80
C GLU A 172 -10.06 -8.36 16.42
N LYS A 173 -10.78 -7.95 15.37
CA LYS A 173 -10.49 -8.33 13.97
C LYS A 173 -9.76 -7.26 13.17
N ILE A 174 -9.30 -6.21 13.82
CA ILE A 174 -8.49 -5.16 13.17
C ILE A 174 -7.02 -5.45 13.40
N VAL A 175 -6.30 -5.76 12.34
CA VAL A 175 -4.87 -6.04 12.37
C VAL A 175 -4.16 -5.01 11.52
N GLN A 176 -3.30 -4.18 12.13
CA GLN A 176 -2.51 -3.16 11.43
C GLN A 176 -3.36 -2.27 10.49
N GLY A 177 -4.57 -1.89 10.95
CA GLY A 177 -5.49 -1.04 10.21
C GLY A 177 -6.36 -1.74 9.17
N VAL A 178 -6.24 -3.06 9.03
CA VAL A 178 -7.07 -3.88 8.15
C VAL A 178 -8.12 -4.58 8.97
N GLU A 179 -9.39 -4.33 8.67
CA GLU A 179 -10.54 -4.94 9.33
C GLU A 179 -11.08 -6.10 8.49
N THR A 180 -11.24 -7.25 9.13
CA THR A 180 -11.78 -8.45 8.50
C THR A 180 -13.07 -8.91 9.17
N ASP A 181 -13.90 -9.63 8.42
CA ASP A 181 -15.07 -10.32 8.97
C ASP A 181 -14.70 -11.65 9.66
N ALA A 182 -15.74 -12.43 10.02
CA ALA A 182 -15.59 -13.72 10.69
C ALA A 182 -14.80 -14.74 9.84
N ASP A 183 -14.92 -14.64 8.53
CA ASP A 183 -14.33 -15.56 7.57
C ASP A 183 -12.93 -15.10 7.11
N GLY A 184 -12.46 -13.94 7.59
CA GLY A 184 -11.17 -13.35 7.25
C GLY A 184 -11.18 -12.51 5.96
N MET A 185 -12.37 -12.19 5.43
CA MET A 185 -12.52 -11.29 4.30
C MET A 185 -12.33 -9.84 4.74
N VAL A 186 -11.56 -9.07 3.98
CA VAL A 186 -11.34 -7.66 4.28
C VAL A 186 -12.60 -6.84 3.98
N ILE A 187 -13.11 -6.15 4.99
CA ILE A 187 -14.33 -5.34 4.90
C ILE A 187 -14.07 -3.84 4.98
N ALA A 188 -13.03 -3.41 5.69
CA ALA A 188 -12.69 -2.00 5.80
C ALA A 188 -11.21 -1.77 6.12
N TYR A 189 -10.80 -0.52 5.99
CA TYR A 189 -9.47 -0.04 6.34
C TYR A 189 -9.58 1.17 7.27
N TRP A 190 -8.70 1.22 8.27
CA TRP A 190 -8.61 2.33 9.21
C TRP A 190 -7.46 3.26 8.81
N VAL A 191 -7.81 4.48 8.44
CA VAL A 191 -6.89 5.49 7.92
C VAL A 191 -6.70 6.59 8.95
N CYS A 192 -5.48 6.75 9.44
CA CYS A 192 -5.12 7.85 10.33
C CYS A 192 -4.97 9.17 9.52
N ASP A 193 -5.42 10.28 10.05
CA ASP A 193 -5.34 11.61 9.43
C ASP A 193 -3.90 12.09 9.22
N ARG A 194 -2.97 11.62 10.04
CA ARG A 194 -1.54 11.94 10.00
C ARG A 194 -0.68 10.69 10.22
N HIS A 195 0.64 10.84 10.05
CA HIS A 195 1.58 9.78 10.43
C HIS A 195 1.47 9.53 11.95
N PRO A 196 1.34 8.26 12.41
CA PRO A 196 1.12 7.96 13.84
C PRO A 196 2.21 8.50 14.77
N LEU A 197 3.43 8.68 14.24
CA LEU A 197 4.58 9.21 14.96
C LEU A 197 4.87 10.68 14.65
N ALA A 198 3.99 11.38 13.93
CA ALA A 198 4.18 12.79 13.69
C ALA A 198 4.20 13.51 15.05
N SER A 199 5.26 14.32 15.28
CA SER A 199 5.33 15.11 16.50
C SER A 199 4.14 16.10 16.52
N THR A 200 3.43 16.12 17.61
CA THR A 200 2.41 17.14 17.86
C THR A 200 3.10 18.49 17.90
N SER A 201 2.61 19.43 17.10
CA SER A 201 3.07 20.83 17.16
C SER A 201 3.03 21.33 18.59
N VAL A 202 4.00 22.16 18.95
CA VAL A 202 4.21 22.77 20.28
C VAL A 202 2.95 23.48 20.85
N THR A 203 1.92 23.68 20.06
CA THR A 203 0.74 24.47 20.42
C THR A 203 -0.54 23.68 20.68
N GLY A 204 -0.53 22.34 20.61
CA GLY A 204 -1.77 21.62 20.91
C GLY A 204 -1.69 20.11 20.76
N LEU A 205 -2.13 19.43 21.77
CA LEU A 205 -2.51 18.02 21.81
C LEU A 205 -3.73 17.79 20.89
N THR A 206 -3.52 17.87 19.57
CA THR A 206 -4.56 17.37 18.65
C THR A 206 -4.38 15.85 18.56
N ALA A 207 -5.32 15.14 19.16
CA ALA A 207 -5.40 13.69 19.04
C ALA A 207 -5.42 13.29 17.56
N SER A 208 -4.74 12.20 17.20
CA SER A 208 -4.88 11.60 15.88
C SER A 208 -6.30 11.11 15.69
N HIS A 209 -6.82 11.29 14.49
CA HIS A 209 -8.16 10.86 14.14
C HIS A 209 -8.11 9.76 13.10
N TRP A 210 -8.94 8.72 13.27
CA TRP A 210 -9.05 7.59 12.34
C TRP A 210 -10.37 7.65 11.60
N THR A 211 -10.30 7.42 10.31
CA THR A 211 -11.48 7.26 9.46
C THR A 211 -11.56 5.80 9.01
N ARG A 212 -12.69 5.16 9.28
CA ARG A 212 -13.00 3.84 8.74
C ARG A 212 -13.46 3.99 7.30
N VAL A 213 -12.76 3.35 6.37
CA VAL A 213 -13.08 3.36 4.95
C VAL A 213 -13.50 1.95 4.54
N GLU A 214 -14.75 1.78 4.10
CA GLU A 214 -15.24 0.52 3.55
C GLU A 214 -14.38 0.06 2.37
N ALA A 215 -13.98 -1.20 2.34
CA ALA A 215 -13.17 -1.76 1.25
C ALA A 215 -13.89 -1.67 -0.09
N TYR A 216 -15.22 -1.86 -0.08
CA TYR A 216 -16.08 -1.87 -1.26
C TYR A 216 -17.29 -0.97 -1.06
N GLY A 217 -17.73 -0.35 -2.13
CA GLY A 217 -18.94 0.47 -2.14
C GLY A 217 -20.20 -0.39 -1.96
N LYS A 218 -21.01 -0.09 -0.94
CA LYS A 218 -22.24 -0.84 -0.61
C LYS A 218 -23.25 -0.94 -1.76
N LYS A 219 -23.31 0.07 -2.62
CA LYS A 219 -24.26 0.11 -3.77
C LYS A 219 -23.65 -0.45 -5.05
N THR A 220 -22.38 -0.30 -5.27
CA THR A 220 -21.72 -0.59 -6.55
C THR A 220 -20.86 -1.84 -6.52
N GLY A 221 -20.48 -2.33 -5.33
CA GLY A 221 -19.49 -3.41 -5.17
C GLY A 221 -18.07 -3.04 -5.64
N ARG A 222 -17.83 -1.79 -6.09
CA ARG A 222 -16.53 -1.33 -6.55
C ARG A 222 -15.61 -1.08 -5.37
N GLN A 223 -14.32 -1.32 -5.57
CA GLN A 223 -13.30 -1.03 -4.57
C GLN A 223 -13.22 0.48 -4.28
N ASN A 224 -13.21 0.84 -3.00
CA ASN A 224 -12.94 2.20 -2.53
C ASN A 224 -11.46 2.38 -2.19
N VAL A 225 -10.76 1.29 -1.86
CA VAL A 225 -9.35 1.29 -1.51
C VAL A 225 -8.63 0.25 -2.36
N LEU A 226 -7.56 0.66 -3.01
CA LEU A 226 -6.65 -0.21 -3.74
C LEU A 226 -5.41 -0.43 -2.88
N CYS A 227 -4.98 -1.69 -2.79
CA CYS A 227 -3.74 -2.07 -2.12
C CYS A 227 -2.78 -2.69 -3.14
N LEU A 228 -1.60 -2.10 -3.28
CA LEU A 228 -0.49 -2.71 -3.98
C LEU A 228 0.41 -3.41 -2.99
N MET A 229 0.39 -4.74 -2.98
CA MET A 229 1.11 -5.57 -2.02
C MET A 229 1.46 -6.91 -2.64
N GLN A 230 2.62 -7.45 -2.31
CA GLN A 230 2.97 -8.84 -2.58
C GLN A 230 2.68 -9.68 -1.33
N ARG A 231 1.81 -10.69 -1.48
CA ARG A 231 1.53 -11.65 -0.42
C ARG A 231 2.44 -12.86 -0.58
N GLU A 232 3.18 -13.19 0.47
CA GLU A 232 4.07 -14.35 0.51
C GLU A 232 3.46 -15.52 1.29
N ARG A 233 2.48 -15.22 2.15
CA ARG A 233 1.79 -16.21 3.00
C ARG A 233 0.27 -16.02 2.94
N ALA A 234 -0.46 -17.13 3.00
CA ALA A 234 -1.91 -17.09 3.18
C ALA A 234 -2.24 -16.42 4.54
N GLY A 235 -3.28 -15.57 4.57
CA GLY A 235 -3.66 -14.81 5.77
C GLY A 235 -2.83 -13.56 6.05
N GLN A 236 -1.80 -13.27 5.25
CA GLN A 236 -1.04 -12.03 5.35
C GLN A 236 -1.88 -10.84 4.89
N LEU A 237 -1.99 -9.81 5.75
CA LEU A 237 -2.78 -8.60 5.50
C LEU A 237 -1.92 -7.39 5.16
N ARG A 238 -0.62 -7.41 5.45
CA ARG A 238 0.32 -6.31 5.20
C ARG A 238 1.57 -6.81 4.48
N GLY A 239 2.16 -5.95 3.66
CA GLY A 239 3.35 -6.27 2.87
C GLY A 239 4.66 -6.15 3.65
N VAL A 240 5.72 -6.80 3.15
CA VAL A 240 7.09 -6.72 3.69
C VAL A 240 7.92 -5.82 2.77
N PRO A 241 8.67 -4.84 3.32
CA PRO A 241 9.58 -4.01 2.54
C PRO A 241 10.57 -4.84 1.72
N LEU A 242 10.81 -4.45 0.47
CA LEU A 242 11.77 -5.15 -0.39
C LEU A 242 13.17 -5.26 0.21
N LEU A 243 13.59 -4.24 0.95
CA LEU A 243 14.90 -4.20 1.58
C LEU A 243 14.99 -5.05 2.85
N ALA A 244 13.88 -5.55 3.41
CA ALA A 244 13.87 -6.28 4.68
C ALA A 244 14.92 -7.39 4.78
N PRO A 245 15.09 -8.29 3.79
CA PRO A 245 16.05 -9.38 3.86
C PRO A 245 17.52 -8.94 3.84
N VAL A 246 17.80 -7.72 3.35
CA VAL A 246 19.17 -7.22 3.15
C VAL A 246 19.54 -6.08 4.10
N LEU A 247 18.64 -5.64 4.98
CA LEU A 247 18.89 -4.53 5.91
C LEU A 247 20.12 -4.74 6.78
N GLU A 248 20.31 -5.95 7.29
CA GLU A 248 21.47 -6.28 8.11
C GLU A 248 22.78 -6.17 7.32
N SER A 249 22.78 -6.63 6.07
CA SER A 249 23.94 -6.54 5.18
C SER A 249 24.23 -5.13 4.69
N LEU A 250 23.22 -4.28 4.59
CA LEU A 250 23.36 -2.87 4.17
C LEU A 250 23.95 -2.00 5.29
N LYS A 251 23.76 -2.35 6.55
CA LYS A 251 24.24 -1.58 7.70
C LYS A 251 25.76 -1.36 7.73
N PRO A 252 26.63 -2.36 7.50
CA PRO A 252 28.08 -2.16 7.45
C PRO A 252 28.54 -1.22 6.33
N VAL A 253 27.85 -1.22 5.18
CA VAL A 253 28.20 -0.35 4.03
C VAL A 253 28.04 1.12 4.40
N SER A 254 27.05 1.47 5.21
CA SER A 254 26.84 2.84 5.69
C SER A 254 27.96 3.32 6.63
N TYR A 255 28.54 2.44 7.44
CA TYR A 255 29.59 2.78 8.40
C TYR A 255 30.99 2.82 7.79
N THR A 256 31.26 2.10 6.69
CA THR A 256 32.59 2.07 6.05
C THR A 256 32.91 3.33 5.25
N HIS A 257 31.91 4.11 4.87
CA HIS A 257 32.09 5.37 4.14
C HIS A 257 32.17 6.60 5.06
N LEU A 258 32.11 6.42 6.38
CA LEU A 258 32.22 7.51 7.37
C LEU A 258 33.59 7.56 8.09
N ARG A 259 34.59 6.83 7.57
CA ARG A 259 35.98 6.90 8.06
C ARG A 259 36.92 7.42 6.99
#